data_b0351a6b34b952ca3a5097c7d70f9cc1
#
_entry.id   b0351a6b34b952ca3a5097c7d70f9cc1
#
_cell.length_a   1.000
_cell.length_b   1.000
_cell.length_c   1.000
_cell.angle_alpha   90.00
_cell.angle_beta   90.00
_cell.angle_gamma   90.00
#
_symmetry.space_group_name_H-M   'P 1'
#
loop_
_entity.id
_entity.type
_entity.pdbx_description
1 polymer ?
#
loop_
_entity_poly.entity_id
_entity_poly.type
_entity_poly.pdbx_seq_one_letter_code
_entity_poly.pdbx_strand_id
1 'polypeptide(L)'
;MTEFDAQRVLSAAPVSAAALIDSPAPQRRPARLSQSALDVVASEPRETAYSPIVVSGFVRAIEFLLVVIIGGALYFGYVGPAIESPWVYATAILMIASLCVLAFQSVELYDIHAFRRPVNQMAKLVFAWSIVFLLGTAVTFFAKVSGDFSRVWFASFFGFGLIGLMASRLVLYTIVRRWMRQGRLTRRTIVVGGGDAGEGLIRVLRTQPDSDVRVIGIFDDRNDDRSPDTCGGLKKLGTVDDFIEFSRRTRVDLVVFSLPISAENRILQMLKKLWVLPVDIRLSAHSNKLRFRPRSYSYIGSVPVIDVFDRPIADWDVVMKWLFDKIVGGLALLAAAPVMAIIAIAIKLDSRGPVLFKQKRYGFNNDLIEV
;
A
#
# COMPACT_ATOMS: atom_id res chain seq x y z
N MET A 1 31.81 6.55 -20.16
CA MET A 1 30.93 6.15 -19.06
C MET A 1 29.56 6.75 -19.38
N THR A 2 28.69 5.96 -19.97
CA THR A 2 27.34 6.39 -20.37
C THR A 2 26.43 6.37 -19.13
N GLU A 3 25.89 7.52 -18.81
CA GLU A 3 24.90 7.72 -17.77
C GLU A 3 23.66 6.87 -18.08
N PHE A 4 23.20 6.08 -17.10
CA PHE A 4 21.94 5.34 -17.22
C PHE A 4 20.80 6.36 -17.24
N ASP A 5 20.27 6.64 -18.40
CA ASP A 5 19.17 7.57 -18.61
C ASP A 5 17.84 6.81 -18.58
N ALA A 6 17.21 6.80 -17.39
CA ALA A 6 15.89 6.20 -17.20
C ALA A 6 14.82 6.83 -18.12
N GLN A 7 15.00 8.10 -18.52
CA GLN A 7 14.12 8.75 -19.49
C GLN A 7 14.29 8.20 -20.90
N ARG A 8 15.50 7.76 -21.30
CA ARG A 8 15.70 7.05 -22.56
C ARG A 8 15.03 5.68 -22.59
N VAL A 9 15.00 4.99 -21.46
CA VAL A 9 14.26 3.71 -21.33
C VAL A 9 12.76 3.93 -21.48
N LEU A 10 12.25 5.01 -20.91
CA LEU A 10 10.83 5.39 -21.01
C LEU A 10 10.48 6.01 -22.37
N SER A 11 11.38 6.77 -23.00
CA SER A 11 11.15 7.38 -24.31
C SER A 11 11.38 6.44 -25.49
N ALA A 12 12.14 5.36 -25.30
CA ALA A 12 12.28 4.29 -26.31
C ALA A 12 11.07 3.35 -26.38
N ALA A 13 10.00 3.60 -25.64
CA ALA A 13 8.75 2.84 -25.62
C ALA A 13 7.50 3.59 -26.10
N PRO A 14 7.47 4.29 -27.23
CA PRO A 14 6.26 4.43 -27.97
C PRO A 14 6.19 3.31 -29.02
N VAL A 15 6.13 2.05 -28.60
CA VAL A 15 5.50 1.06 -29.48
C VAL A 15 4.02 1.44 -29.45
N SER A 16 3.59 2.06 -30.56
CA SER A 16 2.19 2.40 -30.77
C SER A 16 1.32 1.24 -30.32
N ALA A 17 0.32 1.52 -29.48
CA ALA A 17 -0.66 0.50 -29.05
C ALA A 17 -1.28 -0.26 -30.24
N ALA A 18 -1.29 0.34 -31.43
CA ALA A 18 -1.70 -0.26 -32.68
C ALA A 18 -0.77 -1.39 -33.18
N ALA A 19 0.55 -1.31 -32.93
CA ALA A 19 1.48 -2.36 -33.34
C ALA A 19 1.46 -3.60 -32.43
N LEU A 20 0.86 -3.49 -31.22
CA LEU A 20 0.64 -4.60 -30.31
C LEU A 20 -0.65 -5.39 -30.60
N ILE A 21 -1.55 -4.82 -31.39
CA ILE A 21 -2.86 -5.44 -31.70
C ILE A 21 -2.75 -6.42 -32.89
N ASP A 22 -1.79 -6.21 -33.80
CA ASP A 22 -1.65 -7.00 -35.03
C ASP A 22 -0.61 -8.15 -34.96
N SER A 23 0.08 -8.32 -33.84
CA SER A 23 0.92 -9.50 -33.66
C SER A 23 0.07 -10.63 -33.09
N PRO A 24 -0.07 -11.78 -33.79
CA PRO A 24 -0.73 -12.94 -33.20
C PRO A 24 0.02 -13.27 -31.92
N ALA A 25 -0.70 -13.20 -30.79
CA ALA A 25 -0.12 -13.52 -29.49
C ALA A 25 0.56 -14.89 -29.60
N PRO A 26 1.86 -15.00 -29.30
CA PRO A 26 2.55 -16.29 -29.35
C PRO A 26 1.73 -17.25 -28.48
N GLN A 27 1.28 -18.36 -29.06
CA GLN A 27 0.62 -19.46 -28.33
C GLN A 27 1.60 -19.99 -27.32
N ARG A 28 1.68 -19.36 -26.15
CA ARG A 28 2.54 -19.79 -25.04
C ARG A 28 1.93 -21.09 -24.53
N ARG A 29 2.65 -22.18 -24.66
CA ARG A 29 2.36 -23.41 -23.91
C ARG A 29 2.19 -23.01 -22.45
N PRO A 30 1.14 -23.47 -21.73
CA PRO A 30 1.01 -23.16 -20.33
C PRO A 30 2.29 -23.59 -19.61
N ALA A 31 3.00 -22.64 -19.04
CA ALA A 31 4.21 -22.90 -18.28
C ALA A 31 3.84 -23.84 -17.13
N ARG A 32 4.46 -25.03 -17.08
CA ARG A 32 4.26 -25.95 -15.95
C ARG A 32 5.16 -25.48 -14.84
N LEU A 33 4.56 -24.88 -13.80
CA LEU A 33 5.29 -24.48 -12.60
C LEU A 33 6.04 -25.68 -12.02
N SER A 34 7.25 -25.44 -11.52
CA SER A 34 8.03 -26.44 -10.78
C SER A 34 7.28 -26.87 -9.52
N GLN A 35 7.58 -28.05 -9.00
CA GLN A 35 6.97 -28.54 -7.75
C GLN A 35 7.24 -27.55 -6.60
N SER A 36 8.45 -27.00 -6.51
CA SER A 36 8.80 -25.99 -5.50
C SER A 36 7.96 -24.72 -5.62
N ALA A 37 7.63 -24.29 -6.84
CA ALA A 37 6.74 -23.14 -7.05
C ALA A 37 5.30 -23.45 -6.62
N LEU A 38 4.80 -24.67 -6.90
CA LEU A 38 3.47 -25.11 -6.47
C LEU A 38 3.38 -25.22 -4.94
N ASP A 39 4.43 -25.69 -4.27
CA ASP A 39 4.49 -25.76 -2.81
C ASP A 39 4.42 -24.35 -2.18
N VAL A 40 5.11 -23.37 -2.75
CA VAL A 40 5.02 -21.98 -2.31
C VAL A 40 3.62 -21.41 -2.54
N VAL A 41 3.00 -21.65 -3.71
CA VAL A 41 1.62 -21.23 -3.99
C VAL A 41 0.64 -21.84 -2.99
N ALA A 42 0.82 -23.10 -2.60
CA ALA A 42 -0.05 -23.78 -1.64
C ALA A 42 0.14 -23.26 -0.19
N SER A 43 1.36 -22.87 0.17
CA SER A 43 1.69 -22.40 1.52
C SER A 43 1.34 -20.92 1.75
N GLU A 44 1.20 -20.13 0.70
CA GLU A 44 0.96 -18.67 0.81
C GLU A 44 -0.54 -18.37 0.74
N PRO A 45 -1.12 -17.72 1.78
CA PRO A 45 -2.53 -17.33 1.76
C PRO A 45 -2.82 -16.31 0.66
N ARG A 46 -3.98 -16.39 0.01
CA ARG A 46 -4.43 -15.44 -1.05
C ARG A 46 -4.95 -14.12 -0.50
N GLU A 47 -4.57 -13.72 0.71
CA GLU A 47 -5.10 -12.52 1.32
C GLU A 47 -4.55 -11.23 0.68
N THR A 48 -5.42 -10.24 0.57
CA THR A 48 -5.06 -8.91 0.06
C THR A 48 -4.14 -8.17 1.04
N ALA A 49 -3.14 -7.44 0.50
CA ALA A 49 -2.34 -6.52 1.30
C ALA A 49 -3.13 -5.28 1.65
N TYR A 50 -2.84 -4.77 2.82
CA TYR A 50 -3.22 -3.39 3.16
C TYR A 50 -2.04 -2.45 2.90
N SER A 51 -2.32 -1.37 2.18
CA SER A 51 -1.32 -0.33 1.98
C SER A 51 -1.02 0.39 3.30
N PRO A 52 0.26 0.46 3.70
CA PRO A 52 0.69 1.25 4.84
C PRO A 52 0.23 2.71 4.81
N ILE A 53 0.28 3.32 3.64
CA ILE A 53 -0.08 4.72 3.42
C ILE A 53 -1.58 4.93 3.64
N VAL A 54 -2.41 4.01 3.14
CA VAL A 54 -3.87 4.06 3.31
C VAL A 54 -4.26 3.85 4.77
N VAL A 55 -3.66 2.86 5.44
CA VAL A 55 -3.89 2.62 6.88
C VAL A 55 -3.54 3.85 7.70
N SER A 56 -2.37 4.45 7.46
CA SER A 56 -1.94 5.69 8.12
C SER A 56 -2.92 6.84 7.89
N GLY A 57 -3.45 7.00 6.67
CA GLY A 57 -4.45 8.01 6.36
C GLY A 57 -5.78 7.80 7.06
N PHE A 58 -6.27 6.56 7.13
CA PHE A 58 -7.48 6.25 7.90
C PHE A 58 -7.30 6.50 9.39
N VAL A 59 -6.15 6.16 9.96
CA VAL A 59 -5.84 6.45 11.36
C VAL A 59 -5.90 7.95 11.65
N ARG A 60 -5.31 8.79 10.77
CA ARG A 60 -5.40 10.26 10.89
C ARG A 60 -6.84 10.75 10.89
N ALA A 61 -7.65 10.27 9.93
CA ALA A 61 -9.06 10.65 9.83
C ALA A 61 -9.87 10.22 11.07
N ILE A 62 -9.66 8.99 11.56
CA ILE A 62 -10.33 8.47 12.74
C ILE A 62 -9.94 9.28 13.99
N GLU A 63 -8.66 9.60 14.18
CA GLU A 63 -8.20 10.38 15.34
C GLU A 63 -8.69 11.83 15.26
N PHE A 64 -8.69 12.44 14.09
CA PHE A 64 -9.30 13.76 13.90
C PHE A 64 -10.78 13.75 14.30
N LEU A 65 -11.55 12.80 13.79
CA LEU A 65 -12.98 12.64 14.12
C LEU A 65 -13.19 12.33 15.60
N LEU A 66 -12.35 11.50 16.20
CA LEU A 66 -12.41 11.18 17.62
C LEU A 66 -12.25 12.43 18.49
N VAL A 67 -11.26 13.27 18.18
CA VAL A 67 -11.02 14.53 18.88
C VAL A 67 -12.21 15.48 18.70
N VAL A 68 -12.76 15.59 17.48
CA VAL A 68 -13.94 16.40 17.21
C VAL A 68 -15.16 15.90 17.97
N ILE A 69 -15.41 14.59 17.99
CA ILE A 69 -16.53 13.98 18.69
C ILE A 69 -16.42 14.20 20.21
N ILE A 70 -15.23 14.00 20.79
CA ILE A 70 -15.04 14.19 22.24
C ILE A 70 -15.23 15.66 22.61
N GLY A 71 -14.62 16.59 21.87
CA GLY A 71 -14.77 18.03 22.09
C GLY A 71 -16.22 18.50 21.97
N GLY A 72 -16.92 18.02 20.93
CA GLY A 72 -18.33 18.28 20.69
C GLY A 72 -19.25 17.68 21.78
N ALA A 73 -19.03 16.41 22.15
CA ALA A 73 -19.81 15.74 23.21
C ALA A 73 -19.69 16.47 24.54
N LEU A 74 -18.47 16.93 24.88
CA LEU A 74 -18.25 17.73 26.10
C LEU A 74 -18.88 19.12 26.00
N TYR A 75 -18.90 19.71 24.80
CA TYR A 75 -19.60 20.98 24.59
C TYR A 75 -21.10 20.82 24.83
N PHE A 76 -21.76 19.89 24.15
CA PHE A 76 -23.20 19.67 24.31
C PHE A 76 -23.59 19.14 25.69
N GLY A 77 -22.72 18.34 26.33
CA GLY A 77 -23.03 17.76 27.66
C GLY A 77 -22.80 18.69 28.83
N TYR A 78 -21.84 19.64 28.73
CA TYR A 78 -21.47 20.49 29.88
C TYR A 78 -21.72 21.98 29.63
N VAL A 79 -21.37 22.50 28.44
CA VAL A 79 -21.51 23.93 28.14
C VAL A 79 -22.95 24.24 27.71
N GLY A 80 -23.52 23.38 26.88
CA GLY A 80 -24.92 23.44 26.43
C GLY A 80 -25.19 24.60 25.45
N PRO A 81 -26.43 24.68 24.95
CA PRO A 81 -26.83 25.72 23.99
C PRO A 81 -27.02 27.11 24.66
N ALA A 82 -26.71 27.24 25.94
CA ALA A 82 -26.93 28.48 26.73
C ALA A 82 -25.86 29.58 26.42
N ILE A 83 -24.83 29.28 25.65
CA ILE A 83 -23.78 30.25 25.28
C ILE A 83 -24.10 30.87 23.93
N GLU A 84 -24.07 32.20 23.88
CA GLU A 84 -24.38 33.02 22.68
C GLU A 84 -23.49 32.77 21.45
N SER A 85 -22.36 32.06 21.60
CA SER A 85 -21.38 31.87 20.52
C SER A 85 -20.91 30.41 20.36
N PRO A 86 -21.74 29.49 19.85
CA PRO A 86 -21.33 28.09 19.63
C PRO A 86 -20.15 27.96 18.64
N TRP A 87 -19.97 28.91 17.74
CA TRP A 87 -18.91 28.94 16.75
C TRP A 87 -17.51 29.03 17.35
N VAL A 88 -17.36 29.67 18.52
CA VAL A 88 -16.07 29.80 19.22
C VAL A 88 -15.58 28.42 19.67
N TYR A 89 -16.47 27.59 20.23
CA TYR A 89 -16.13 26.20 20.61
C TYR A 89 -15.90 25.32 19.39
N ALA A 90 -16.73 25.46 18.37
CA ALA A 90 -16.55 24.67 17.12
C ALA A 90 -15.19 24.97 16.46
N THR A 91 -14.81 26.24 16.38
CA THR A 91 -13.48 26.63 15.84
C THR A 91 -12.34 26.11 16.70
N ALA A 92 -12.44 26.20 18.02
CA ALA A 92 -11.43 25.67 18.93
C ALA A 92 -11.28 24.15 18.81
N ILE A 93 -12.38 23.40 18.73
CA ILE A 93 -12.38 21.95 18.55
C ILE A 93 -11.68 21.59 17.23
N LEU A 94 -12.06 22.22 16.12
CA LEU A 94 -11.45 21.96 14.80
C LEU A 94 -9.97 22.34 14.75
N MET A 95 -9.61 23.45 15.40
CA MET A 95 -8.22 23.88 15.51
C MET A 95 -7.38 22.86 16.31
N ILE A 96 -7.87 22.44 17.48
CA ILE A 96 -7.18 21.45 18.31
C ILE A 96 -7.06 20.11 17.57
N ALA A 97 -8.13 19.66 16.89
CA ALA A 97 -8.10 18.43 16.11
C ALA A 97 -7.08 18.49 14.96
N SER A 98 -7.02 19.60 14.24
CA SER A 98 -6.07 19.83 13.16
C SER A 98 -4.63 19.89 13.67
N LEU A 99 -4.38 20.64 14.73
CA LEU A 99 -3.06 20.73 15.37
C LEU A 99 -2.61 19.39 15.95
N CYS A 100 -3.54 18.61 16.47
CA CYS A 100 -3.26 17.25 16.96
C CYS A 100 -2.73 16.36 15.83
N VAL A 101 -3.40 16.31 14.67
CA VAL A 101 -2.95 15.52 13.52
C VAL A 101 -1.59 16.00 13.03
N LEU A 102 -1.36 17.31 12.93
CA LEU A 102 -0.08 17.87 12.52
C LEU A 102 1.04 17.54 13.52
N ALA A 103 0.79 17.69 14.83
CA ALA A 103 1.74 17.35 15.87
C ALA A 103 2.09 15.87 15.87
N PHE A 104 1.11 14.99 15.69
CA PHE A 104 1.32 13.55 15.63
C PHE A 104 2.11 13.15 14.38
N GLN A 105 1.89 13.84 13.26
CA GLN A 105 2.67 13.64 12.04
C GLN A 105 4.13 14.07 12.23
N SER A 106 4.39 15.20 12.90
CA SER A 106 5.75 15.72 13.13
C SER A 106 6.60 14.80 13.98
N VAL A 107 5.99 14.05 14.91
CA VAL A 107 6.69 13.07 15.76
C VAL A 107 6.62 11.63 15.23
N GLU A 108 6.23 11.48 13.95
CA GLU A 108 6.18 10.19 13.23
C GLU A 108 5.28 9.13 13.90
N LEU A 109 4.18 9.56 14.55
CA LEU A 109 3.23 8.65 15.19
C LEU A 109 2.38 7.85 14.20
N TYR A 110 2.36 8.24 12.92
CA TYR A 110 1.61 7.55 11.85
C TYR A 110 2.46 6.60 11.03
N ASP A 111 3.74 6.45 11.36
CA ASP A 111 4.58 5.45 10.72
C ASP A 111 4.16 4.05 11.19
N ILE A 112 4.05 3.10 10.25
CA ILE A 112 3.70 1.71 10.55
C ILE A 112 4.73 1.04 11.46
N HIS A 113 6.02 1.38 11.32
CA HIS A 113 7.06 0.88 12.21
C HIS A 113 6.88 1.35 13.65
N ALA A 114 6.31 2.54 13.85
CA ALA A 114 5.98 3.06 15.17
C ALA A 114 4.95 2.19 15.91
N PHE A 115 3.98 1.60 15.18
CA PHE A 115 2.96 0.72 15.78
C PHE A 115 3.53 -0.58 16.39
N ARG A 116 4.79 -0.91 16.14
CA ARG A 116 5.46 -2.07 16.75
C ARG A 116 5.98 -1.81 18.16
N ARG A 117 6.16 -0.53 18.56
CA ARG A 117 6.72 -0.12 19.85
C ARG A 117 5.71 0.70 20.68
N PRO A 118 4.72 0.06 21.33
CA PRO A 118 3.59 0.75 21.95
C PRO A 118 4.01 1.73 23.06
N VAL A 119 5.03 1.41 23.86
CA VAL A 119 5.46 2.27 24.98
C VAL A 119 5.99 3.62 24.47
N ASN A 120 6.88 3.60 23.47
CA ASN A 120 7.42 4.83 22.89
C ASN A 120 6.32 5.65 22.18
N GLN A 121 5.35 4.98 21.56
CA GLN A 121 4.20 5.66 20.96
C GLN A 121 3.35 6.40 21.97
N MET A 122 3.06 5.75 23.11
CA MET A 122 2.26 6.39 24.17
C MET A 122 2.96 7.62 24.73
N ALA A 123 4.27 7.55 24.99
CA ALA A 123 5.03 8.71 25.45
C ALA A 123 5.03 9.87 24.44
N LYS A 124 5.26 9.58 23.15
CA LYS A 124 5.18 10.58 22.07
C LYS A 124 3.77 11.20 21.94
N LEU A 125 2.71 10.37 22.08
CA LEU A 125 1.34 10.81 22.02
C LEU A 125 1.01 11.78 23.16
N VAL A 126 1.33 11.40 24.42
CA VAL A 126 1.13 12.25 25.60
C VAL A 126 1.85 13.58 25.44
N PHE A 127 3.10 13.54 25.01
CA PHE A 127 3.93 14.73 24.78
C PHE A 127 3.31 15.65 23.70
N ALA A 128 2.99 15.11 22.53
CA ALA A 128 2.44 15.89 21.42
C ALA A 128 1.06 16.47 21.77
N TRP A 129 0.18 15.68 22.42
CA TRP A 129 -1.12 16.14 22.89
C TRP A 129 -0.99 17.27 23.90
N SER A 130 -0.06 17.15 24.88
CA SER A 130 0.20 18.20 25.86
C SER A 130 0.70 19.49 25.23
N ILE A 131 1.55 19.39 24.21
CA ILE A 131 2.02 20.58 23.45
C ILE A 131 0.86 21.25 22.72
N VAL A 132 -0.04 20.48 22.08
CA VAL A 132 -1.21 21.04 21.39
C VAL A 132 -2.07 21.85 22.35
N PHE A 133 -2.35 21.31 23.53
CA PHE A 133 -3.14 22.03 24.55
C PHE A 133 -2.40 23.23 25.15
N LEU A 134 -1.09 23.12 25.36
CA LEU A 134 -0.26 24.26 25.81
C LEU A 134 -0.30 25.41 24.78
N LEU A 135 -0.15 25.10 23.49
CA LEU A 135 -0.28 26.06 22.41
C LEU A 135 -1.68 26.67 22.36
N GLY A 136 -2.72 25.84 22.46
CA GLY A 136 -4.12 26.31 22.53
C GLY A 136 -4.33 27.28 23.69
N THR A 137 -3.81 26.94 24.88
CA THR A 137 -3.87 27.84 26.06
C THR A 137 -3.12 29.15 25.80
N ALA A 138 -1.93 29.10 25.20
CA ALA A 138 -1.17 30.28 24.87
C ALA A 138 -1.92 31.17 23.86
N VAL A 139 -2.48 30.59 22.81
CA VAL A 139 -3.26 31.32 21.81
C VAL A 139 -4.47 32.01 22.45
N THR A 140 -5.25 31.31 23.25
CA THR A 140 -6.44 31.91 23.93
C THR A 140 -6.06 33.03 24.91
N PHE A 141 -4.91 32.87 25.57
CA PHE A 141 -4.39 33.88 26.49
C PHE A 141 -3.94 35.15 25.74
N PHE A 142 -3.09 35.04 24.70
CA PHE A 142 -2.59 36.17 23.96
C PHE A 142 -3.66 36.85 23.09
N ALA A 143 -4.63 36.07 22.59
CA ALA A 143 -5.78 36.63 21.88
C ALA A 143 -6.81 37.33 22.81
N LYS A 144 -6.61 37.23 24.14
CA LYS A 144 -7.53 37.77 25.18
C LYS A 144 -8.95 37.19 25.11
N VAL A 145 -9.12 36.02 24.56
CA VAL A 145 -10.42 35.27 24.47
C VAL A 145 -10.56 34.17 25.52
N SER A 146 -9.63 34.11 26.48
CA SER A 146 -9.63 33.09 27.53
C SER A 146 -10.87 33.12 28.43
N GLY A 147 -11.58 34.27 28.49
CA GLY A 147 -12.86 34.42 29.22
C GLY A 147 -14.04 33.73 28.52
N ASP A 148 -13.95 33.48 27.21
CA ASP A 148 -15.04 32.92 26.42
C ASP A 148 -15.11 31.38 26.54
N PHE A 149 -14.07 30.76 27.11
CA PHE A 149 -13.99 29.31 27.27
C PHE A 149 -14.19 28.86 28.72
N SER A 150 -15.02 27.83 28.91
CA SER A 150 -15.12 27.15 30.19
C SER A 150 -13.81 26.40 30.51
N ARG A 151 -13.21 26.73 31.65
CA ARG A 151 -11.98 26.06 32.14
C ARG A 151 -12.22 24.58 32.40
N VAL A 152 -13.41 24.20 32.87
CA VAL A 152 -13.79 22.81 33.12
C VAL A 152 -13.90 22.05 31.79
N TRP A 153 -14.54 22.66 30.78
CA TRP A 153 -14.60 22.08 29.43
C TRP A 153 -13.21 21.83 28.88
N PHE A 154 -12.33 22.83 28.95
CA PHE A 154 -10.98 22.74 28.41
C PHE A 154 -10.14 21.64 29.10
N ALA A 155 -10.20 21.56 30.44
CA ALA A 155 -9.52 20.53 31.22
C ALA A 155 -10.10 19.13 30.96
N SER A 156 -11.43 19.02 30.87
CA SER A 156 -12.12 17.78 30.52
C SER A 156 -11.78 17.31 29.10
N PHE A 157 -11.70 18.25 28.16
CA PHE A 157 -11.31 17.94 26.77
C PHE A 157 -9.88 17.40 26.70
N PHE A 158 -8.96 18.01 27.46
CA PHE A 158 -7.59 17.46 27.59
C PHE A 158 -7.61 16.03 28.13
N GLY A 159 -8.30 15.78 29.23
CA GLY A 159 -8.30 14.47 29.91
C GLY A 159 -9.02 13.38 29.12
N PHE A 160 -10.26 13.63 28.70
CA PHE A 160 -11.02 12.66 27.92
C PHE A 160 -10.46 12.46 26.52
N GLY A 161 -9.91 13.52 25.88
CA GLY A 161 -9.21 13.41 24.61
C GLY A 161 -7.98 12.54 24.71
N LEU A 162 -7.17 12.71 25.76
CA LEU A 162 -6.00 11.88 26.00
C LEU A 162 -6.38 10.40 26.20
N ILE A 163 -7.37 10.13 27.05
CA ILE A 163 -7.86 8.77 27.30
C ILE A 163 -8.39 8.13 26.00
N GLY A 164 -9.18 8.87 25.23
CA GLY A 164 -9.74 8.40 23.96
C GLY A 164 -8.64 8.08 22.93
N LEU A 165 -7.65 8.96 22.80
CA LEU A 165 -6.51 8.75 21.91
C LEU A 165 -5.63 7.57 22.36
N MET A 166 -5.38 7.40 23.65
CA MET A 166 -4.65 6.24 24.16
C MET A 166 -5.42 4.93 23.91
N ALA A 167 -6.74 4.94 24.15
CA ALA A 167 -7.58 3.78 23.87
C ALA A 167 -7.60 3.43 22.38
N SER A 168 -7.73 4.43 21.50
CA SER A 168 -7.67 4.22 20.04
C SER A 168 -6.34 3.59 19.61
N ARG A 169 -5.21 4.01 20.19
CA ARG A 169 -3.90 3.44 19.93
C ARG A 169 -3.77 2.00 20.41
N LEU A 170 -4.34 1.67 21.54
CA LEU A 170 -4.34 0.28 22.04
C LEU A 170 -5.14 -0.64 21.11
N VAL A 171 -6.31 -0.19 20.67
CA VAL A 171 -7.13 -0.92 19.68
C VAL A 171 -6.37 -1.08 18.38
N LEU A 172 -5.78 0.00 17.87
CA LEU A 172 -4.98 -0.03 16.65
C LEU A 172 -3.79 -1.00 16.75
N TYR A 173 -3.08 -0.99 17.88
CA TYR A 173 -1.99 -1.94 18.13
C TYR A 173 -2.46 -3.39 18.01
N THR A 174 -3.62 -3.74 18.59
CA THR A 174 -4.15 -5.11 18.50
C THR A 174 -4.52 -5.49 17.06
N ILE A 175 -5.12 -4.56 16.31
CA ILE A 175 -5.49 -4.74 14.90
C ILE A 175 -4.25 -4.93 14.03
N VAL A 176 -3.27 -4.02 14.13
CA VAL A 176 -2.02 -4.07 13.35
C VAL A 176 -1.25 -5.36 13.68
N ARG A 177 -1.17 -5.75 14.95
CA ARG A 177 -0.53 -7.01 15.37
C ARG A 177 -1.22 -8.23 14.75
N ARG A 178 -2.56 -8.23 14.65
CA ARG A 178 -3.33 -9.27 13.98
C ARG A 178 -3.01 -9.31 12.48
N TRP A 179 -2.99 -8.16 11.81
CA TRP A 179 -2.68 -8.05 10.38
C TRP A 179 -1.23 -8.47 10.06
N MET A 180 -0.28 -8.15 10.93
CA MET A 180 1.10 -8.62 10.78
C MET A 180 1.21 -10.13 10.90
N ARG A 181 0.51 -10.75 11.87
CA ARG A 181 0.47 -12.21 12.00
C ARG A 181 -0.14 -12.90 10.78
N GLN A 182 -1.10 -12.25 10.12
CA GLN A 182 -1.73 -12.73 8.89
C GLN A 182 -0.91 -12.43 7.63
N GLY A 183 0.23 -11.72 7.73
CA GLY A 183 1.04 -11.34 6.58
C GLY A 183 0.43 -10.27 5.67
N ARG A 184 -0.60 -9.53 6.13
CA ARG A 184 -1.29 -8.52 5.32
C ARG A 184 -0.52 -7.20 5.18
N LEU A 185 0.44 -6.94 6.05
CA LEU A 185 1.28 -5.73 6.05
C LEU A 185 2.69 -5.99 5.53
N THR A 186 2.98 -7.22 5.08
CA THR A 186 4.27 -7.57 4.51
C THR A 186 4.17 -7.62 2.99
N ARG A 187 5.17 -7.05 2.31
CA ARG A 187 5.32 -7.12 0.86
C ARG A 187 5.94 -8.46 0.48
N ARG A 188 5.20 -9.27 -0.26
CA ARG A 188 5.73 -10.51 -0.83
C ARG A 188 6.65 -10.19 -1.98
N THR A 189 7.90 -10.54 -1.81
CA THR A 189 8.97 -10.16 -2.72
C THR A 189 9.55 -11.36 -3.42
N ILE A 190 9.74 -11.24 -4.72
CA ILE A 190 10.48 -12.15 -5.57
C ILE A 190 11.81 -11.51 -5.90
N VAL A 191 12.89 -12.30 -5.83
CA VAL A 191 14.20 -11.91 -6.33
C VAL A 191 14.39 -12.49 -7.72
N VAL A 192 14.77 -11.64 -8.68
CA VAL A 192 15.10 -12.06 -10.03
C VAL A 192 16.60 -11.98 -10.22
N GLY A 193 17.21 -13.14 -10.48
CA GLY A 193 18.65 -13.33 -10.58
C GLY A 193 19.21 -14.03 -9.34
N GLY A 194 19.87 -15.17 -9.56
CA GLY A 194 20.57 -15.97 -8.57
C GLY A 194 22.05 -15.62 -8.45
N GLY A 195 22.81 -16.53 -7.85
CA GLY A 195 24.26 -16.40 -7.62
C GLY A 195 24.59 -15.48 -6.45
N ASP A 196 25.86 -15.09 -6.33
CA ASP A 196 26.38 -14.34 -5.17
C ASP A 196 25.65 -13.03 -4.89
N ALA A 197 25.26 -12.31 -5.96
CA ALA A 197 24.52 -11.05 -5.84
C ALA A 197 23.10 -11.27 -5.26
N GLY A 198 22.41 -12.31 -5.73
CA GLY A 198 21.10 -12.70 -5.22
C GLY A 198 21.18 -13.19 -3.79
N GLU A 199 22.18 -14.01 -3.46
CA GLU A 199 22.39 -14.52 -2.11
C GLU A 199 22.69 -13.39 -1.11
N GLY A 200 23.59 -12.47 -1.49
CA GLY A 200 23.91 -11.31 -0.68
C GLY A 200 22.66 -10.43 -0.40
N LEU A 201 21.86 -10.18 -1.43
CA LEU A 201 20.61 -9.44 -1.32
C LEU A 201 19.61 -10.13 -0.38
N ILE A 202 19.37 -11.42 -0.57
CA ILE A 202 18.43 -12.20 0.26
C ILE A 202 18.89 -12.23 1.73
N ARG A 203 20.19 -12.43 1.96
CA ARG A 203 20.76 -12.43 3.31
C ARG A 203 20.51 -11.10 4.03
N VAL A 204 20.75 -9.98 3.36
CA VAL A 204 20.51 -8.65 3.93
C VAL A 204 19.01 -8.42 4.18
N LEU A 205 18.14 -8.74 3.23
CA LEU A 205 16.68 -8.57 3.41
C LEU A 205 16.11 -9.43 4.55
N ARG A 206 16.68 -10.62 4.78
CA ARG A 206 16.23 -11.54 5.86
C ARG A 206 16.77 -11.20 7.25
N THR A 207 17.93 -10.59 7.34
CA THR A 207 18.55 -10.21 8.63
C THR A 207 17.98 -8.94 9.23
N GLN A 208 17.16 -8.20 8.48
CA GLN A 208 16.54 -6.95 8.96
C GLN A 208 15.24 -7.25 9.74
N PRO A 209 15.21 -7.06 11.07
CA PRO A 209 14.04 -7.40 11.89
C PRO A 209 12.84 -6.49 11.63
N ASP A 210 13.08 -5.28 11.10
CA ASP A 210 12.04 -4.27 10.83
C ASP A 210 11.65 -4.18 9.35
N SER A 211 12.11 -5.12 8.50
CA SER A 211 11.74 -5.14 7.09
C SER A 211 10.25 -5.47 6.91
N ASP A 212 9.58 -4.69 6.09
CA ASP A 212 8.23 -4.96 5.60
C ASP A 212 8.22 -5.96 4.41
N VAL A 213 9.41 -6.48 4.04
CA VAL A 213 9.64 -7.34 2.89
C VAL A 213 9.82 -8.80 3.33
N ARG A 214 9.08 -9.70 2.68
CA ARG A 214 9.23 -11.14 2.82
C ARG A 214 9.60 -11.77 1.48
N VAL A 215 10.83 -12.24 1.35
CA VAL A 215 11.27 -12.95 0.13
C VAL A 215 10.66 -14.34 0.13
N ILE A 216 9.81 -14.63 -0.89
CA ILE A 216 9.09 -15.88 -1.04
C ILE A 216 9.72 -16.83 -2.06
N GLY A 217 10.58 -16.32 -2.95
CA GLY A 217 11.25 -17.17 -3.94
C GLY A 217 12.19 -16.41 -4.85
N ILE A 218 12.85 -17.19 -5.72
CA ILE A 218 13.83 -16.71 -6.69
C ILE A 218 13.46 -17.25 -8.06
N PHE A 219 13.57 -16.39 -9.08
CA PHE A 219 13.47 -16.76 -10.49
C PHE A 219 14.74 -16.35 -11.22
N ASP A 220 15.27 -17.23 -12.07
CA ASP A 220 16.43 -16.94 -12.91
C ASP A 220 16.35 -17.76 -14.20
N ASP A 221 16.55 -17.09 -15.33
CA ASP A 221 16.57 -17.73 -16.67
C ASP A 221 17.84 -18.55 -16.92
N ARG A 222 18.86 -18.42 -16.05
CA ARG A 222 20.13 -19.15 -16.18
C ARG A 222 19.99 -20.55 -15.57
N ASN A 223 20.61 -21.53 -16.22
CA ASN A 223 20.72 -22.92 -15.75
C ASN A 223 22.19 -23.35 -15.65
N ASP A 224 23.10 -22.37 -15.44
CA ASP A 224 24.55 -22.60 -15.27
C ASP A 224 24.95 -22.51 -13.80
N ASP A 225 26.22 -22.77 -13.49
CA ASP A 225 26.79 -22.72 -12.13
C ASP A 225 26.58 -21.36 -11.42
N ARG A 226 26.27 -20.31 -12.20
CA ARG A 226 25.96 -18.96 -11.67
C ARG A 226 24.52 -18.80 -11.19
N SER A 227 23.69 -19.83 -11.31
CA SER A 227 22.31 -19.87 -10.84
C SER A 227 22.01 -21.20 -10.17
N PRO A 228 22.54 -21.41 -8.96
CA PRO A 228 22.32 -22.63 -8.21
C PRO A 228 20.83 -22.83 -7.89
N ASP A 229 20.42 -24.08 -7.73
CA ASP A 229 19.03 -24.46 -7.39
C ASP A 229 18.58 -23.90 -6.04
N THR A 230 19.53 -23.54 -5.17
CA THR A 230 19.28 -22.89 -3.89
C THR A 230 20.16 -21.66 -3.73
N CYS A 231 19.60 -20.52 -3.36
CA CYS A 231 20.29 -19.29 -3.15
C CYS A 231 19.76 -18.61 -1.89
N GLY A 232 20.63 -18.29 -0.94
CA GLY A 232 20.23 -17.71 0.35
C GLY A 232 19.23 -18.55 1.15
N GLY A 233 19.27 -19.87 1.01
CA GLY A 233 18.33 -20.82 1.65
C GLY A 233 16.93 -20.87 1.05
N LEU A 234 16.73 -20.27 -0.13
CA LEU A 234 15.51 -20.37 -0.92
C LEU A 234 15.75 -21.21 -2.18
N LYS A 235 14.76 -22.03 -2.54
CA LYS A 235 14.79 -22.79 -3.78
C LYS A 235 14.49 -21.87 -4.97
N LYS A 236 15.15 -22.11 -6.10
CA LYS A 236 14.80 -21.54 -7.39
C LYS A 236 13.43 -22.07 -7.80
N LEU A 237 12.49 -21.18 -8.11
CA LEU A 237 11.12 -21.52 -8.44
C LEU A 237 10.91 -21.77 -9.95
N GLY A 238 11.77 -21.18 -10.79
CA GLY A 238 11.70 -21.33 -12.23
C GLY A 238 12.37 -20.18 -12.97
N THR A 239 11.98 -19.99 -14.24
CA THR A 239 12.39 -18.92 -15.12
C THR A 239 11.51 -17.67 -14.97
N VAL A 240 11.90 -16.55 -15.59
CA VAL A 240 11.06 -15.33 -15.60
C VAL A 240 9.73 -15.56 -16.35
N ASP A 241 9.69 -16.46 -17.32
CA ASP A 241 8.45 -16.82 -17.99
C ASP A 241 7.50 -17.61 -17.04
N ASP A 242 8.05 -18.48 -16.19
CA ASP A 242 7.27 -19.20 -15.17
C ASP A 242 6.77 -18.25 -14.08
N PHE A 243 7.49 -17.15 -13.81
CA PHE A 243 7.08 -16.15 -12.83
C PHE A 243 5.73 -15.50 -13.20
N ILE A 244 5.45 -15.28 -14.49
CA ILE A 244 4.17 -14.73 -14.94
C ILE A 244 3.02 -15.66 -14.54
N GLU A 245 3.17 -16.97 -14.72
CA GLU A 245 2.17 -17.94 -14.31
C GLU A 245 2.08 -18.08 -12.78
N PHE A 246 3.22 -18.00 -12.10
CA PHE A 246 3.28 -18.01 -10.64
C PHE A 246 2.52 -16.82 -10.05
N SER A 247 2.72 -15.60 -10.57
CA SER A 247 2.06 -14.38 -10.09
C SER A 247 0.54 -14.37 -10.31
N ARG A 248 0.03 -15.18 -11.24
CA ARG A 248 -1.42 -15.40 -11.40
C ARG A 248 -2.02 -16.27 -10.29
N ARG A 249 -1.21 -17.11 -9.65
CA ARG A 249 -1.66 -18.06 -8.64
C ARG A 249 -1.41 -17.61 -7.22
N THR A 250 -0.43 -16.73 -7.02
CA THR A 250 -0.13 -16.16 -5.70
C THR A 250 0.17 -14.68 -5.82
N ARG A 251 -0.09 -13.95 -4.75
CA ARG A 251 0.16 -12.52 -4.70
C ARG A 251 1.66 -12.24 -4.61
N VAL A 252 2.14 -11.39 -5.51
CA VAL A 252 3.47 -10.79 -5.47
C VAL A 252 3.32 -9.27 -5.47
N ASP A 253 4.01 -8.58 -4.56
CA ASP A 253 3.92 -7.13 -4.42
C ASP A 253 5.14 -6.43 -4.98
N LEU A 254 6.30 -7.06 -4.87
CA LEU A 254 7.59 -6.47 -5.19
C LEU A 254 8.48 -7.47 -5.90
N VAL A 255 9.14 -7.02 -6.95
CA VAL A 255 10.20 -7.76 -7.65
C VAL A 255 11.49 -6.98 -7.51
N VAL A 256 12.54 -7.63 -7.02
CA VAL A 256 13.86 -7.02 -6.91
C VAL A 256 14.84 -7.75 -7.81
N PHE A 257 15.40 -7.03 -8.80
CA PHE A 257 16.46 -7.54 -9.64
C PHE A 257 17.80 -7.48 -8.91
N SER A 258 18.47 -8.61 -8.80
CA SER A 258 19.84 -8.69 -8.25
C SER A 258 20.92 -8.64 -9.34
N LEU A 259 20.54 -8.27 -10.57
CA LEU A 259 21.45 -8.18 -11.69
C LEU A 259 22.28 -6.90 -11.65
N PRO A 260 23.54 -6.94 -12.08
CA PRO A 260 24.36 -5.74 -12.20
C PRO A 260 23.78 -4.81 -13.29
N ILE A 261 23.91 -3.49 -13.10
CA ILE A 261 23.42 -2.47 -14.05
C ILE A 261 24.05 -2.67 -15.45
N SER A 262 25.28 -3.22 -15.52
CA SER A 262 25.93 -3.54 -16.79
C SER A 262 25.18 -4.57 -17.63
N ALA A 263 24.23 -5.30 -17.06
CA ALA A 263 23.37 -6.25 -17.79
C ALA A 263 22.08 -5.59 -18.33
N GLU A 264 22.15 -4.31 -18.72
CA GLU A 264 21.00 -3.48 -19.13
C GLU A 264 20.10 -4.17 -20.15
N ASN A 265 20.64 -4.70 -21.25
CA ASN A 265 19.86 -5.37 -22.28
C ASN A 265 19.04 -6.55 -21.71
N ARG A 266 19.61 -7.28 -20.76
CA ARG A 266 18.92 -8.41 -20.12
C ARG A 266 17.81 -7.93 -19.17
N ILE A 267 18.10 -6.88 -18.40
CA ILE A 267 17.11 -6.24 -17.55
C ILE A 267 15.92 -5.76 -18.37
N LEU A 268 16.18 -5.06 -19.50
CA LEU A 268 15.14 -4.58 -20.41
C LEU A 268 14.31 -5.71 -21.02
N GLN A 269 14.92 -6.83 -21.41
CA GLN A 269 14.20 -7.99 -21.92
C GLN A 269 13.26 -8.60 -20.85
N MET A 270 13.74 -8.71 -19.62
CA MET A 270 12.93 -9.22 -18.51
C MET A 270 11.82 -8.23 -18.14
N LEU A 271 12.10 -6.93 -18.11
CA LEU A 271 11.10 -5.89 -17.86
C LEU A 271 9.96 -5.92 -18.88
N LYS A 272 10.27 -6.08 -20.17
CA LYS A 272 9.26 -6.24 -21.24
C LYS A 272 8.32 -7.43 -20.98
N LYS A 273 8.83 -8.52 -20.41
CA LYS A 273 8.00 -9.68 -20.04
C LYS A 273 7.13 -9.39 -18.83
N LEU A 274 7.67 -8.66 -17.84
CA LEU A 274 7.01 -8.40 -16.56
C LEU A 274 6.06 -7.19 -16.58
N TRP A 275 6.11 -6.36 -17.62
CA TRP A 275 5.25 -5.17 -17.77
C TRP A 275 3.74 -5.43 -17.66
N VAL A 276 3.34 -6.68 -17.92
CA VAL A 276 1.93 -7.10 -17.85
C VAL A 276 1.45 -7.24 -16.39
N LEU A 277 2.39 -7.34 -15.43
CA LEU A 277 2.08 -7.61 -14.04
C LEU A 277 2.00 -6.31 -13.22
N PRO A 278 0.99 -6.15 -12.38
CA PRO A 278 0.84 -4.99 -11.50
C PRO A 278 1.70 -5.16 -10.23
N VAL A 279 3.01 -5.20 -10.39
CA VAL A 279 4.00 -5.36 -9.33
C VAL A 279 4.99 -4.21 -9.33
N ASP A 280 5.46 -3.82 -8.15
CA ASP A 280 6.54 -2.85 -8.06
C ASP A 280 7.85 -3.52 -8.48
N ILE A 281 8.65 -2.87 -9.32
CA ILE A 281 9.92 -3.40 -9.80
C ILE A 281 11.05 -2.49 -9.35
N ARG A 282 12.02 -3.08 -8.66
CA ARG A 282 13.22 -2.40 -8.15
C ARG A 282 14.47 -3.12 -8.64
N LEU A 283 15.53 -2.35 -8.84
CA LEU A 283 16.86 -2.87 -9.16
C LEU A 283 17.76 -2.68 -7.92
N SER A 284 18.36 -3.77 -7.44
CA SER A 284 19.28 -3.70 -6.32
C SER A 284 20.60 -3.02 -6.71
N ALA A 285 20.96 -1.99 -5.97
CA ALA A 285 22.26 -1.33 -6.10
C ALA A 285 23.34 -1.97 -5.21
N HIS A 286 23.00 -3.02 -4.46
CA HIS A 286 23.89 -3.64 -3.48
C HIS A 286 25.11 -4.36 -4.11
N SER A 287 24.94 -4.92 -5.31
CA SER A 287 26.02 -5.62 -6.04
C SER A 287 26.99 -4.70 -6.78
N ASN A 288 26.65 -3.43 -6.91
CA ASN A 288 27.48 -2.48 -7.62
C ASN A 288 28.37 -1.73 -6.62
N LYS A 289 29.69 -1.88 -6.76
CA LYS A 289 30.70 -1.10 -6.00
C LYS A 289 30.63 0.42 -6.28
N LEU A 290 29.67 0.86 -7.07
CA LEU A 290 29.42 2.25 -7.38
C LEU A 290 28.68 2.91 -6.23
N ARG A 291 29.41 3.67 -5.42
CA ARG A 291 28.84 4.58 -4.41
C ARG A 291 28.26 5.79 -5.11
N PHE A 292 27.04 5.66 -5.64
CA PHE A 292 26.29 6.82 -6.12
C PHE A 292 25.86 7.68 -4.96
N ARG A 293 25.58 8.96 -5.21
CA ARG A 293 25.14 9.90 -4.17
C ARG A 293 23.79 9.45 -3.55
N PRO A 294 23.61 9.50 -2.22
CA PRO A 294 22.43 8.98 -1.51
C PRO A 294 21.06 9.51 -1.98
N ARG A 295 21.05 10.60 -2.73
CA ARG A 295 19.81 11.26 -3.20
C ARG A 295 19.10 10.56 -4.36
N SER A 296 19.72 9.57 -5.00
CA SER A 296 19.18 8.87 -6.19
C SER A 296 18.67 7.46 -5.89
N TYR A 297 18.64 7.04 -4.64
CA TYR A 297 18.20 5.71 -4.24
C TYR A 297 16.99 5.75 -3.32
N SER A 298 16.05 4.85 -3.57
CA SER A 298 15.09 4.39 -2.57
C SER A 298 15.76 3.33 -1.70
N TYR A 299 15.19 3.06 -0.53
CA TYR A 299 15.72 2.07 0.37
C TYR A 299 14.63 1.06 0.75
N ILE A 300 14.99 -0.24 0.71
CA ILE A 300 14.21 -1.32 1.30
C ILE A 300 14.96 -1.74 2.56
N GLY A 301 14.55 -1.21 3.71
CA GLY A 301 15.33 -1.31 4.93
C GLY A 301 16.71 -0.64 4.76
N SER A 302 17.82 -1.41 4.83
CA SER A 302 19.19 -0.91 4.57
C SER A 302 19.68 -1.13 3.13
N VAL A 303 18.89 -1.78 2.28
CA VAL A 303 19.28 -2.08 0.89
C VAL A 303 18.96 -0.90 0.00
N PRO A 304 19.95 -0.27 -0.65
CA PRO A 304 19.71 0.74 -1.66
C PRO A 304 19.15 0.09 -2.94
N VAL A 305 18.07 0.64 -3.46
CA VAL A 305 17.42 0.19 -4.70
C VAL A 305 17.15 1.37 -5.61
N ILE A 306 17.09 1.09 -6.90
CA ILE A 306 16.65 2.04 -7.92
C ILE A 306 15.22 1.66 -8.29
N ASP A 307 14.33 2.64 -8.23
CA ASP A 307 12.94 2.48 -8.64
C ASP A 307 12.87 2.43 -10.16
N VAL A 308 12.37 1.32 -10.70
CA VAL A 308 12.27 1.10 -12.14
C VAL A 308 10.83 1.25 -12.60
N PHE A 309 9.91 0.67 -11.87
CA PHE A 309 8.50 0.68 -12.20
C PHE A 309 7.65 0.57 -10.93
N ASP A 310 6.62 1.41 -10.83
CA ASP A 310 5.61 1.36 -9.79
C ASP A 310 4.29 0.83 -10.34
N ARG A 311 3.50 0.23 -9.48
CA ARG A 311 2.15 -0.23 -9.85
C ARG A 311 1.32 0.96 -10.34
N PRO A 312 0.57 0.80 -11.44
CA PRO A 312 -0.20 1.89 -12.04
C PRO A 312 -1.34 2.41 -11.16
N ILE A 313 -1.86 1.57 -10.28
CA ILE A 313 -2.88 1.94 -9.28
C ILE A 313 -2.40 1.42 -7.93
N ALA A 314 -2.04 2.31 -7.02
CA ALA A 314 -1.53 1.99 -5.70
C ALA A 314 -2.18 2.85 -4.63
N ASP A 315 -2.07 2.43 -3.38
CA ASP A 315 -2.42 3.21 -2.20
C ASP A 315 -3.81 3.87 -2.26
N TRP A 316 -3.86 5.19 -2.23
CA TRP A 316 -5.10 5.97 -2.26
C TRP A 316 -5.86 5.87 -3.58
N ASP A 317 -5.17 5.65 -4.70
CA ASP A 317 -5.82 5.49 -6.01
C ASP A 317 -6.72 4.25 -6.04
N VAL A 318 -6.31 3.18 -5.34
CA VAL A 318 -7.16 1.98 -5.16
C VAL A 318 -8.43 2.33 -4.39
N VAL A 319 -8.33 3.11 -3.32
CA VAL A 319 -9.47 3.52 -2.50
C VAL A 319 -10.41 4.44 -3.28
N MET A 320 -9.84 5.44 -3.95
CA MET A 320 -10.61 6.39 -4.77
C MET A 320 -11.30 5.70 -5.93
N LYS A 321 -10.60 4.78 -6.61
CA LYS A 321 -11.20 3.96 -7.65
C LYS A 321 -12.35 3.11 -7.11
N TRP A 322 -12.14 2.43 -5.98
CA TRP A 322 -13.18 1.62 -5.35
C TRP A 322 -14.43 2.45 -5.01
N LEU A 323 -14.23 3.64 -4.43
CA LEU A 323 -15.32 4.56 -4.07
C LEU A 323 -16.06 5.04 -5.32
N PHE A 324 -15.30 5.45 -6.35
CA PHE A 324 -15.85 5.88 -7.63
C PHE A 324 -16.67 4.77 -8.28
N ASP A 325 -16.13 3.55 -8.39
CA ASP A 325 -16.80 2.40 -8.98
C ASP A 325 -18.11 2.08 -8.23
N LYS A 326 -18.12 2.19 -6.88
CA LYS A 326 -19.32 1.93 -6.07
C LYS A 326 -20.39 3.01 -6.21
N ILE A 327 -19.98 4.27 -6.15
CA ILE A 327 -20.94 5.40 -6.23
C ILE A 327 -21.45 5.56 -7.65
N VAL A 328 -20.54 5.76 -8.61
CA VAL A 328 -20.93 6.05 -10.01
C VAL A 328 -21.53 4.81 -10.65
N GLY A 329 -20.93 3.63 -10.45
CA GLY A 329 -21.47 2.38 -10.95
C GLY A 329 -22.83 2.05 -10.34
N GLY A 330 -23.02 2.29 -9.05
CA GLY A 330 -24.31 2.12 -8.37
C GLY A 330 -25.39 3.05 -8.90
N LEU A 331 -25.06 4.34 -9.07
CA LEU A 331 -25.99 5.32 -9.66
C LEU A 331 -26.33 4.99 -11.12
N ALA A 332 -25.34 4.61 -11.92
CA ALA A 332 -25.55 4.19 -13.30
C ALA A 332 -26.44 2.95 -13.40
N LEU A 333 -26.20 1.96 -12.53
CA LEU A 333 -27.03 0.76 -12.45
C LEU A 333 -28.48 1.09 -12.05
N LEU A 334 -28.67 1.97 -11.07
CA LEU A 334 -29.99 2.41 -10.62
C LEU A 334 -30.74 3.13 -11.77
N ALA A 335 -30.06 4.00 -12.49
CA ALA A 335 -30.64 4.70 -13.65
C ALA A 335 -30.97 3.74 -14.81
N ALA A 336 -30.12 2.74 -15.04
CA ALA A 336 -30.33 1.74 -16.10
C ALA A 336 -31.35 0.64 -15.72
N ALA A 337 -31.61 0.44 -14.42
CA ALA A 337 -32.43 -0.66 -13.92
C ALA A 337 -33.80 -0.82 -14.58
N PRO A 338 -34.60 0.25 -14.82
CA PRO A 338 -35.91 0.09 -15.49
C PRO A 338 -35.78 -0.42 -16.93
N VAL A 339 -34.79 0.07 -17.69
CA VAL A 339 -34.53 -0.39 -19.05
C VAL A 339 -34.03 -1.84 -19.06
N MET A 340 -33.11 -2.17 -18.15
CA MET A 340 -32.60 -3.54 -17.98
C MET A 340 -33.73 -4.52 -17.61
N ALA A 341 -34.68 -4.10 -16.77
CA ALA A 341 -35.84 -4.92 -16.39
C ALA A 341 -36.72 -5.23 -17.58
N ILE A 342 -37.02 -4.22 -18.42
CA ILE A 342 -37.82 -4.40 -19.65
C ILE A 342 -37.12 -5.38 -20.60
N ILE A 343 -35.81 -5.21 -20.82
CA ILE A 343 -35.02 -6.11 -21.67
C ILE A 343 -34.98 -7.53 -21.08
N ALA A 344 -34.82 -7.66 -19.77
CA ALA A 344 -34.84 -8.96 -19.10
C ALA A 344 -36.17 -9.71 -19.30
N ILE A 345 -37.30 -9.00 -19.20
CA ILE A 345 -38.62 -9.57 -19.45
C ILE A 345 -38.73 -9.98 -20.90
N ALA A 346 -38.33 -9.12 -21.85
CA ALA A 346 -38.36 -9.42 -23.28
C ALA A 346 -37.58 -10.68 -23.63
N ILE A 347 -36.35 -10.82 -23.09
CA ILE A 347 -35.52 -12.03 -23.27
C ILE A 347 -36.22 -13.27 -22.73
N LYS A 348 -36.88 -13.17 -21.57
CA LYS A 348 -37.57 -14.31 -20.95
C LYS A 348 -38.86 -14.71 -21.70
N LEU A 349 -39.48 -13.77 -22.40
CA LEU A 349 -40.62 -14.06 -23.25
C LEU A 349 -40.21 -14.69 -24.60
N ASP A 350 -39.04 -14.27 -25.11
CA ASP A 350 -38.51 -14.80 -26.38
C ASP A 350 -37.80 -16.15 -26.21
N SER A 351 -37.05 -16.34 -25.13
CA SER A 351 -36.23 -17.55 -24.92
C SER A 351 -36.19 -18.06 -23.48
N ARG A 352 -35.94 -19.36 -23.30
CA ARG A 352 -35.73 -19.99 -21.99
C ARG A 352 -34.30 -19.82 -21.46
N GLY A 353 -33.44 -19.08 -22.16
CA GLY A 353 -32.05 -18.85 -21.81
C GLY A 353 -31.83 -17.93 -20.59
N PRO A 354 -30.57 -17.81 -20.09
CA PRO A 354 -30.23 -16.85 -19.06
C PRO A 354 -30.35 -15.41 -19.60
N VAL A 355 -30.76 -14.49 -18.74
CA VAL A 355 -30.85 -13.06 -19.08
C VAL A 355 -29.47 -12.41 -19.21
N LEU A 356 -28.52 -12.84 -18.38
CA LEU A 356 -27.16 -12.33 -18.37
C LEU A 356 -26.23 -13.34 -19.06
N PHE A 357 -25.49 -12.85 -20.04
CA PHE A 357 -24.41 -13.60 -20.67
C PHE A 357 -23.16 -13.50 -19.80
N LYS A 358 -22.54 -14.62 -19.48
CA LYS A 358 -21.31 -14.67 -18.70
C LYS A 358 -20.14 -15.11 -19.56
N GLN A 359 -19.07 -14.32 -19.56
CA GLN A 359 -17.85 -14.63 -20.28
C GLN A 359 -16.64 -14.55 -19.34
N LYS A 360 -15.74 -15.54 -19.44
CA LYS A 360 -14.47 -15.50 -18.74
C LYS A 360 -13.49 -14.58 -19.46
N ARG A 361 -12.99 -13.56 -18.77
CA ARG A 361 -11.99 -12.63 -19.29
C ARG A 361 -10.85 -12.47 -18.30
N TYR A 362 -9.68 -12.05 -18.79
CA TYR A 362 -8.58 -11.67 -17.93
C TYR A 362 -8.78 -10.25 -17.40
N GLY A 363 -8.80 -10.09 -16.07
CA GLY A 363 -8.89 -8.81 -15.38
C GLY A 363 -7.56 -8.09 -15.30
N PHE A 364 -7.56 -6.98 -14.54
CA PHE A 364 -6.39 -6.09 -14.39
C PHE A 364 -5.14 -6.81 -13.85
N ASN A 365 -5.30 -7.75 -12.93
CA ASN A 365 -4.20 -8.56 -12.38
C ASN A 365 -3.92 -9.82 -13.19
N ASN A 366 -4.42 -9.87 -14.44
CA ASN A 366 -4.35 -11.08 -15.25
C ASN A 366 -5.08 -12.29 -14.60
N ASP A 367 -5.91 -12.04 -13.59
CA ASP A 367 -6.79 -13.03 -12.98
C ASP A 367 -7.97 -13.33 -13.89
N LEU A 368 -8.41 -14.59 -13.93
CA LEU A 368 -9.58 -14.98 -14.70
C LEU A 368 -10.85 -14.53 -13.95
N ILE A 369 -11.56 -13.57 -14.50
CA ILE A 369 -12.83 -13.06 -13.97
C ILE A 369 -14.00 -13.45 -14.86
N GLU A 370 -15.16 -13.68 -14.27
CA GLU A 370 -16.43 -13.80 -15.03
C GLU A 370 -17.08 -12.41 -15.15
N VAL A 371 -17.27 -11.99 -16.39
CA VAL A 371 -17.93 -10.74 -16.75
C VAL A 371 -19.27 -11.03 -17.40
#